data_2fbabb634fd33100133c462ca84cbff8
#
_entry.id   2fbabb634fd33100133c462ca84cbff8
#
_cell.length_a   1.000
_cell.length_b   1.000
_cell.length_c   1.000
_cell.angle_alpha   90.00
_cell.angle_beta   90.00
_cell.angle_gamma   90.00
#
_symmetry.space_group_name_H-M   'P 1'
#
loop_
_entity.id
_entity.type
_entity.pdbx_description
1 polymer ?
#
loop_
_entity_poly.entity_id
_entity_poly.type
_entity_poly.pdbx_seq_one_letter_code
_entity_poly.pdbx_strand_id
1 'polypeptide(L)'
;MADMTNMNFSYVCQKLSLRQMSCFGNSFTRKGEKMNGLVIILIGIVALGAGYLLYGRWLAKKWGIDANAKTPAYQYEDGEDFVPSSKFTVFSHQFSSIAGAGPVTGPILASVFGWVPVLLWLIIGGLFFGAVQDFGALYASVKNEGKSMGMLIEKYIGKTGRKLFMLFCWLFTLLVIAAFTDMVAGTFNAFPVDAATGAAVTSPVFANGAAASVSMLFIVFAIILGLVLKKTGKINEGLKGVIAVALIVIMFAIGMHLPIYATKSAWIGIIMVYLFLASVLPMWLLMQPRDYMTTYMLLGMIIGAVVG
;
A
#
# COMPACT_ATOMS: atom_id res chain seq x y z
N MET A 1 14.76 -0.37 49.77
CA MET A 1 13.46 -0.06 49.14
C MET A 1 13.54 1.31 48.55
N ALA A 2 14.28 1.43 47.49
CA ALA A 2 14.38 2.68 46.73
C ALA A 2 14.57 2.30 45.26
N ASP A 3 13.91 3.03 44.37
CA ASP A 3 14.10 3.06 42.91
C ASP A 3 13.47 2.00 42.03
N MET A 4 12.15 1.79 42.16
CA MET A 4 11.37 1.10 41.11
C MET A 4 10.36 2.01 40.37
N THR A 5 10.40 3.32 40.57
CA THR A 5 9.37 4.23 40.06
C THR A 5 9.75 4.97 38.75
N ASN A 6 10.98 4.78 38.22
CA ASN A 6 11.42 5.46 36.99
C ASN A 6 11.93 4.51 35.88
N MET A 7 11.54 3.25 35.90
CA MET A 7 11.86 2.36 34.79
C MET A 7 10.84 2.60 33.65
N ASN A 8 11.31 3.29 32.62
CA ASN A 8 10.53 3.58 31.42
C ASN A 8 10.01 2.26 30.81
N PHE A 9 8.70 2.04 30.95
CA PHE A 9 8.02 0.81 30.54
C PHE A 9 8.31 0.45 29.07
N SER A 10 8.51 1.49 28.23
CA SER A 10 8.92 1.36 26.84
C SER A 10 10.30 0.70 26.70
N TYR A 11 11.28 1.07 27.55
CA TYR A 11 12.63 0.51 27.54
C TYR A 11 12.65 -0.96 28.00
N VAL A 12 11.82 -1.30 28.99
CA VAL A 12 11.67 -2.69 29.48
C VAL A 12 10.99 -3.57 28.44
N CYS A 13 9.93 -3.09 27.78
CA CYS A 13 9.27 -3.80 26.71
C CYS A 13 10.19 -4.00 25.49
N GLN A 14 10.99 -3.00 25.13
CA GLN A 14 11.95 -3.09 24.04
C GLN A 14 13.07 -4.09 24.35
N LYS A 15 13.57 -4.12 25.57
CA LYS A 15 14.64 -5.03 26.01
C LYS A 15 14.15 -6.47 26.17
N LEU A 16 12.89 -6.68 26.60
CA LEU A 16 12.24 -8.00 26.67
C LEU A 16 11.91 -8.52 25.25
N SER A 17 11.42 -7.66 24.36
CA SER A 17 11.16 -7.99 22.95
C SER A 17 12.44 -8.41 22.23
N LEU A 18 13.53 -7.64 22.40
CA LEU A 18 14.83 -7.98 21.80
C LEU A 18 15.44 -9.27 22.36
N ARG A 19 15.27 -9.55 23.66
CA ARG A 19 15.74 -10.82 24.26
C ARG A 19 14.89 -12.01 23.82
N GLN A 20 13.59 -11.87 23.75
CA GLN A 20 12.70 -12.92 23.23
C GLN A 20 12.94 -13.16 21.73
N MET A 21 13.13 -12.08 20.96
CA MET A 21 13.50 -12.16 19.53
C MET A 21 14.85 -12.87 19.33
N SER A 22 15.87 -12.58 20.14
CA SER A 22 17.18 -13.26 20.03
C SER A 22 17.11 -14.74 20.41
N CYS A 23 16.30 -15.11 21.39
CA CYS A 23 16.09 -16.52 21.74
C CYS A 23 15.31 -17.28 20.68
N PHE A 24 14.29 -16.67 20.06
CA PHE A 24 13.52 -17.26 18.97
C PHE A 24 14.34 -17.34 17.67
N GLY A 25 15.09 -16.28 17.35
CA GLY A 25 15.98 -16.22 16.19
C GLY A 25 17.08 -17.29 16.26
N ASN A 26 17.73 -17.46 17.40
CA ASN A 26 18.79 -18.46 17.59
C ASN A 26 18.29 -19.92 17.56
N SER A 27 17.03 -20.16 17.88
CA SER A 27 16.46 -21.52 17.82
C SER A 27 16.11 -21.95 16.38
N PHE A 28 15.80 -21.00 15.50
CA PHE A 28 15.43 -21.24 14.10
C PHE A 28 16.62 -21.10 13.13
N THR A 29 17.70 -20.41 13.53
CA THR A 29 18.91 -20.20 12.72
C THR A 29 19.95 -21.34 12.85
N ARG A 30 19.62 -22.45 13.52
CA ARG A 30 20.47 -23.63 13.49
C ARG A 30 20.51 -24.21 12.08
N LYS A 31 21.59 -23.89 11.35
CA LYS A 31 21.93 -24.39 9.99
C LYS A 31 20.91 -24.00 8.90
N GLY A 32 20.57 -22.74 8.77
CA GLY A 32 20.01 -22.23 7.54
C GLY A 32 21.13 -22.05 6.52
N GLU A 33 21.21 -22.89 5.50
CA GLU A 33 21.93 -22.57 4.29
C GLU A 33 21.56 -21.17 3.85
N LYS A 34 22.58 -20.37 3.50
CA LYS A 34 22.37 -19.04 2.92
C LYS A 34 21.70 -19.22 1.56
N MET A 35 20.37 -19.32 1.54
CA MET A 35 19.65 -19.38 0.27
C MET A 35 19.84 -18.07 -0.47
N ASN A 36 20.14 -18.17 -1.75
CA ASN A 36 20.25 -17.01 -2.63
C ASN A 36 18.84 -16.38 -2.74
N GLY A 37 18.74 -15.05 -2.55
CA GLY A 37 17.48 -14.33 -2.67
C GLY A 37 16.77 -14.55 -4.00
N LEU A 38 17.53 -14.79 -5.08
CA LEU A 38 17.00 -15.11 -6.39
C LEU A 38 16.21 -16.44 -6.40
N VAL A 39 16.65 -17.44 -5.66
CA VAL A 39 15.91 -18.70 -5.52
C VAL A 39 14.60 -18.50 -4.77
N ILE A 40 14.57 -17.66 -3.74
CA ILE A 40 13.35 -17.33 -2.99
C ILE A 40 12.35 -16.64 -3.92
N ILE A 41 12.80 -15.68 -4.72
CA ILE A 41 11.96 -14.99 -5.72
C ILE A 41 11.40 -15.98 -6.74
N LEU A 42 12.23 -16.87 -7.28
CA LEU A 42 11.78 -17.89 -8.23
C LEU A 42 10.73 -18.83 -7.65
N ILE A 43 10.93 -19.30 -6.41
CA ILE A 43 9.94 -20.13 -5.70
C ILE A 43 8.62 -19.34 -5.57
N GLY A 44 8.69 -18.08 -5.15
CA GLY A 44 7.52 -17.22 -5.03
C GLY A 44 6.77 -17.05 -6.35
N ILE A 45 7.47 -16.72 -7.44
CA ILE A 45 6.88 -16.55 -8.77
C ILE A 45 6.20 -17.85 -9.25
N VAL A 46 6.87 -19.00 -9.12
CA VAL A 46 6.33 -20.29 -9.54
C VAL A 46 5.10 -20.66 -8.71
N ALA A 47 5.18 -20.51 -7.38
CA ALA A 47 4.08 -20.87 -6.48
C ALA A 47 2.86 -19.97 -6.69
N LEU A 48 3.06 -18.64 -6.78
CA LEU A 48 1.97 -17.69 -7.02
C LEU A 48 1.40 -17.83 -8.44
N GLY A 49 2.25 -18.05 -9.44
CA GLY A 49 1.83 -18.32 -10.82
C GLY A 49 0.99 -19.60 -10.92
N ALA A 50 1.42 -20.69 -10.28
CA ALA A 50 0.64 -21.91 -10.19
C ALA A 50 -0.69 -21.70 -9.46
N GLY A 51 -0.67 -20.95 -8.35
CA GLY A 51 -1.88 -20.56 -7.62
C GLY A 51 -2.87 -19.78 -8.49
N TYR A 52 -2.39 -18.82 -9.26
CA TYR A 52 -3.23 -18.06 -10.20
C TYR A 52 -3.82 -18.96 -11.31
N LEU A 53 -2.99 -19.80 -11.94
CA LEU A 53 -3.42 -20.62 -13.07
C LEU A 53 -4.31 -21.79 -12.66
N LEU A 54 -4.03 -22.45 -11.54
CA LEU A 54 -4.77 -23.63 -11.11
C LEU A 54 -5.92 -23.25 -10.17
N TYR A 55 -5.59 -22.63 -9.04
CA TYR A 55 -6.56 -22.31 -8.00
C TYR A 55 -7.50 -21.17 -8.40
N GLY A 56 -6.97 -20.09 -8.99
CA GLY A 56 -7.78 -18.96 -9.45
C GLY A 56 -8.78 -19.37 -10.55
N ARG A 57 -8.35 -20.18 -11.53
CA ARG A 57 -9.26 -20.71 -12.58
C ARG A 57 -10.30 -21.66 -12.03
N TRP A 58 -9.92 -22.54 -11.09
CA TRP A 58 -10.86 -23.43 -10.43
C TRP A 58 -11.93 -22.65 -9.66
N LEU A 59 -11.51 -21.64 -8.92
CA LEU A 59 -12.38 -20.76 -8.13
C LEU A 59 -13.35 -19.99 -9.04
N ALA A 60 -12.85 -19.39 -10.12
CA ALA A 60 -13.65 -18.68 -11.11
C ALA A 60 -14.73 -19.59 -11.74
N LYS A 61 -14.36 -20.82 -12.10
CA LYS A 61 -15.28 -21.82 -12.62
C LYS A 61 -16.34 -22.23 -11.57
N LYS A 62 -15.90 -22.43 -10.32
CA LYS A 62 -16.80 -22.83 -9.22
C LYS A 62 -17.82 -21.75 -8.88
N TRP A 63 -17.42 -20.48 -8.96
CA TRP A 63 -18.33 -19.34 -8.73
C TRP A 63 -19.21 -19.00 -9.94
N GLY A 64 -18.99 -19.65 -11.08
CA GLY A 64 -19.78 -19.43 -12.29
C GLY A 64 -19.57 -18.05 -12.91
N ILE A 65 -18.31 -17.59 -12.94
CA ILE A 65 -17.98 -16.30 -13.55
C ILE A 65 -18.06 -16.40 -15.06
N ASP A 66 -18.93 -15.60 -15.67
CA ASP A 66 -19.02 -15.43 -17.10
C ASP A 66 -18.15 -14.26 -17.56
N ALA A 67 -17.12 -14.57 -18.35
CA ALA A 67 -16.19 -13.58 -18.89
C ALA A 67 -16.85 -12.64 -19.93
N ASN A 68 -17.99 -13.02 -20.49
CA ASN A 68 -18.73 -12.23 -21.48
C ASN A 68 -19.84 -11.38 -20.85
N ALA A 69 -20.12 -11.54 -19.56
CA ALA A 69 -21.13 -10.75 -18.87
C ALA A 69 -20.73 -9.27 -18.88
N LYS A 70 -21.67 -8.41 -19.22
CA LYS A 70 -21.48 -6.96 -19.12
C LYS A 70 -21.39 -6.56 -17.65
N THR A 71 -20.35 -5.83 -17.30
CA THR A 71 -20.17 -5.30 -15.94
C THR A 71 -21.13 -4.13 -15.68
N PRO A 72 -21.43 -3.81 -14.41
CA PRO A 72 -22.30 -2.69 -14.05
C PRO A 72 -21.90 -1.35 -14.67
N ALA A 73 -20.59 -1.09 -14.83
CA ALA A 73 -20.09 0.12 -15.47
C ALA A 73 -20.54 0.28 -16.93
N TYR A 74 -20.78 -0.83 -17.65
CA TYR A 74 -21.31 -0.82 -19.01
C TYR A 74 -22.84 -0.97 -19.08
N GLN A 75 -23.48 -1.48 -18.01
CA GLN A 75 -24.94 -1.66 -17.98
C GLN A 75 -25.65 -0.38 -17.54
N TYR A 76 -25.05 0.37 -16.60
CA TYR A 76 -25.64 1.52 -15.94
C TYR A 76 -24.81 2.80 -16.18
N GLU A 77 -24.11 2.88 -17.32
CA GLU A 77 -23.26 4.01 -17.68
C GLU A 77 -24.01 5.34 -17.58
N ASP A 78 -23.61 6.18 -16.61
CA ASP A 78 -24.22 7.49 -16.33
C ASP A 78 -23.22 8.66 -16.47
N GLY A 79 -21.94 8.34 -16.65
CA GLY A 79 -20.85 9.33 -16.75
C GLY A 79 -20.38 9.93 -15.42
N GLU A 80 -20.98 9.55 -14.30
CA GLU A 80 -20.62 10.01 -12.96
C GLU A 80 -20.16 8.87 -12.06
N ASP A 81 -21.05 7.92 -11.71
CA ASP A 81 -20.78 6.79 -10.83
C ASP A 81 -20.37 5.54 -11.62
N PHE A 82 -20.96 5.33 -12.78
CA PHE A 82 -20.69 4.19 -13.66
C PHE A 82 -20.00 4.65 -14.95
N VAL A 83 -18.66 4.71 -14.88
CA VAL A 83 -17.84 5.12 -16.02
C VAL A 83 -16.94 3.96 -16.46
N PRO A 84 -17.13 3.42 -17.69
CA PRO A 84 -16.23 2.40 -18.23
C PRO A 84 -14.79 2.91 -18.33
N SER A 85 -13.88 2.19 -17.70
CA SER A 85 -12.44 2.53 -17.69
C SER A 85 -11.63 1.50 -18.45
N SER A 86 -10.43 1.89 -18.93
CA SER A 86 -9.52 0.95 -19.58
C SER A 86 -9.06 -0.15 -18.62
N LYS A 87 -8.76 -1.33 -19.15
CA LYS A 87 -8.28 -2.48 -18.35
C LYS A 87 -7.04 -2.13 -17.54
N PHE A 88 -6.13 -1.35 -18.10
CA PHE A 88 -4.91 -0.95 -17.42
C PHE A 88 -5.18 0.06 -16.30
N THR A 89 -6.12 0.99 -16.49
CA THR A 89 -6.52 1.95 -15.44
C THR A 89 -7.14 1.23 -14.23
N VAL A 90 -8.04 0.26 -14.49
CA VAL A 90 -8.64 -0.56 -13.42
C VAL A 90 -7.57 -1.39 -12.71
N PHE A 91 -6.66 -2.04 -13.45
CA PHE A 91 -5.53 -2.77 -12.88
C PHE A 91 -4.63 -1.86 -12.03
N SER A 92 -4.27 -0.68 -12.53
CA SER A 92 -3.42 0.27 -11.82
C SER A 92 -4.03 0.72 -10.51
N HIS A 93 -5.32 1.03 -10.50
CA HIS A 93 -6.03 1.43 -9.29
C HIS A 93 -6.05 0.28 -8.25
N GLN A 94 -6.39 -0.91 -8.69
CA GLN A 94 -6.45 -2.09 -7.81
C GLN A 94 -5.07 -2.46 -7.28
N PHE A 95 -4.05 -2.50 -8.15
CA PHE A 95 -2.68 -2.82 -7.78
C PHE A 95 -2.09 -1.80 -6.80
N SER A 96 -2.28 -0.51 -7.06
CA SER A 96 -1.82 0.56 -6.17
C SER A 96 -2.53 0.54 -4.81
N SER A 97 -3.82 0.20 -4.78
CA SER A 97 -4.59 0.10 -3.54
C SER A 97 -4.15 -1.08 -2.67
N ILE A 98 -3.81 -2.22 -3.28
CA ILE A 98 -3.33 -3.42 -2.58
C ILE A 98 -1.87 -3.23 -2.15
N ALA A 99 -1.01 -2.76 -3.05
CA ALA A 99 0.42 -2.60 -2.82
C ALA A 99 0.77 -1.34 -1.99
N GLY A 100 0.04 -1.09 -0.92
CA GLY A 100 0.32 -0.01 0.01
C GLY A 100 1.54 -0.27 0.91
N ALA A 101 1.71 0.53 1.96
CA ALA A 101 2.85 0.40 2.88
C ALA A 101 2.90 -0.95 3.60
N GLY A 102 1.76 -1.55 3.93
CA GLY A 102 1.67 -2.85 4.61
C GLY A 102 2.39 -4.00 3.90
N PRO A 103 2.09 -4.27 2.61
CA PRO A 103 2.78 -5.28 1.81
C PRO A 103 4.29 -5.06 1.65
N VAL A 104 4.77 -3.83 1.76
CA VAL A 104 6.21 -3.53 1.69
C VAL A 104 6.87 -3.70 3.06
N THR A 105 6.33 -3.07 4.10
CA THR A 105 6.92 -3.06 5.45
C THR A 105 6.68 -4.36 6.21
N GLY A 106 5.55 -5.04 5.97
CA GLY A 106 5.17 -6.29 6.63
C GLY A 106 6.23 -7.39 6.49
N PRO A 107 6.64 -7.78 5.27
CA PRO A 107 7.69 -8.77 5.05
C PRO A 107 9.04 -8.35 5.64
N ILE A 108 9.39 -7.05 5.60
CA ILE A 108 10.62 -6.54 6.20
C ILE A 108 10.61 -6.76 7.71
N LEU A 109 9.52 -6.39 8.39
CA LEU A 109 9.36 -6.62 9.83
C LEU A 109 9.29 -8.10 10.17
N ALA A 110 8.61 -8.90 9.35
CA ALA A 110 8.49 -10.33 9.54
C ALA A 110 9.80 -11.09 9.28
N SER A 111 10.78 -10.50 8.59
CA SER A 111 12.09 -11.11 8.33
C SER A 111 12.86 -11.52 9.60
N VAL A 112 12.52 -10.90 10.75
CA VAL A 112 13.03 -11.28 12.07
C VAL A 112 12.72 -12.75 12.42
N PHE A 113 11.62 -13.31 11.91
CA PHE A 113 11.25 -14.71 12.11
C PHE A 113 11.94 -15.69 11.16
N GLY A 114 12.77 -15.18 10.27
CA GLY A 114 13.46 -15.96 9.24
C GLY A 114 12.67 -16.02 7.92
N TRP A 115 13.38 -16.36 6.83
CA TRP A 115 12.84 -16.32 5.47
C TRP A 115 11.78 -17.41 5.19
N VAL A 116 11.89 -18.60 5.82
CA VAL A 116 10.96 -19.72 5.58
C VAL A 116 9.54 -19.41 6.05
N PRO A 117 9.30 -19.01 7.32
CA PRO A 117 7.97 -18.64 7.79
C PRO A 117 7.37 -17.49 6.98
N VAL A 118 8.19 -16.50 6.63
CA VAL A 118 7.73 -15.34 5.83
C VAL A 118 7.30 -15.78 4.44
N LEU A 119 8.12 -16.60 3.75
CA LEU A 119 7.79 -17.09 2.42
C LEU A 119 6.53 -17.96 2.42
N LEU A 120 6.40 -18.87 3.39
CA LEU A 120 5.19 -19.68 3.53
C LEU A 120 3.96 -18.83 3.78
N TRP A 121 4.05 -17.81 4.64
CA TRP A 121 2.94 -16.90 4.90
C TRP A 121 2.59 -16.06 3.66
N LEU A 122 3.58 -15.57 2.92
CA LEU A 122 3.33 -14.82 1.69
C LEU A 122 2.63 -15.67 0.62
N ILE A 123 3.01 -16.94 0.47
CA ILE A 123 2.40 -17.85 -0.51
C ILE A 123 0.99 -18.27 -0.03
N ILE A 124 0.89 -18.85 1.16
CA ILE A 124 -0.37 -19.40 1.66
C ILE A 124 -1.35 -18.27 2.00
N GLY A 125 -0.91 -17.27 2.76
CA GLY A 125 -1.70 -16.11 3.13
C GLY A 125 -2.14 -15.30 1.92
N GLY A 126 -1.21 -15.05 0.98
CA GLY A 126 -1.50 -14.33 -0.24
C GLY A 126 -2.51 -15.05 -1.14
N LEU A 127 -2.40 -16.36 -1.33
CA LEU A 127 -3.30 -17.12 -2.18
C LEU A 127 -4.67 -17.37 -1.55
N PHE A 128 -4.69 -17.90 -0.32
CA PHE A 128 -5.93 -18.41 0.28
C PHE A 128 -6.71 -17.37 1.08
N PHE A 129 -6.03 -16.36 1.61
CA PHE A 129 -6.70 -15.29 2.35
C PHE A 129 -6.80 -14.01 1.53
N GLY A 130 -5.69 -13.43 1.09
CA GLY A 130 -5.66 -12.16 0.37
C GLY A 130 -6.39 -12.23 -0.98
N ALA A 131 -5.87 -13.02 -1.91
CA ALA A 131 -6.40 -13.08 -3.28
C ALA A 131 -7.85 -13.57 -3.34
N VAL A 132 -8.23 -14.53 -2.50
CA VAL A 132 -9.62 -15.04 -2.45
C VAL A 132 -10.57 -14.00 -1.89
N GLN A 133 -10.15 -13.27 -0.86
CA GLN A 133 -10.96 -12.18 -0.28
C GLN A 133 -11.19 -11.07 -1.29
N ASP A 134 -10.13 -10.59 -1.94
CA ASP A 134 -10.21 -9.49 -2.91
C ASP A 134 -11.05 -9.89 -4.13
N PHE A 135 -10.80 -11.09 -4.67
CA PHE A 135 -11.55 -11.62 -5.78
C PHE A 135 -13.02 -11.85 -5.43
N GLY A 136 -13.30 -12.35 -4.23
CA GLY A 136 -14.65 -12.56 -3.72
C GLY A 136 -15.42 -11.27 -3.53
N ALA A 137 -14.78 -10.25 -2.94
CA ALA A 137 -15.37 -8.94 -2.74
C ALA A 137 -15.70 -8.26 -4.08
N LEU A 138 -14.76 -8.30 -5.04
CA LEU A 138 -14.95 -7.77 -6.38
C LEU A 138 -16.09 -8.47 -7.11
N TYR A 139 -16.10 -9.81 -7.12
CA TYR A 139 -17.15 -10.60 -7.75
C TYR A 139 -18.53 -10.36 -7.12
N ALA A 140 -18.60 -10.32 -5.79
CA ALA A 140 -19.84 -10.05 -5.08
C ALA A 140 -20.38 -8.65 -5.42
N SER A 141 -19.52 -7.65 -5.50
CA SER A 141 -19.88 -6.29 -5.90
C SER A 141 -20.42 -6.28 -7.35
N VAL A 142 -19.68 -6.83 -8.31
CA VAL A 142 -20.09 -6.87 -9.72
C VAL A 142 -21.42 -7.61 -9.90
N LYS A 143 -21.63 -8.73 -9.22
CA LYS A 143 -22.87 -9.50 -9.25
C LYS A 143 -24.07 -8.78 -8.63
N ASN A 144 -23.83 -7.80 -7.79
CA ASN A 144 -24.85 -7.01 -7.12
C ASN A 144 -24.82 -5.52 -7.57
N GLU A 145 -24.72 -5.28 -8.87
CA GLU A 145 -24.87 -3.94 -9.48
C GLU A 145 -23.79 -2.92 -9.01
N GLY A 146 -22.59 -3.39 -8.68
CA GLY A 146 -21.50 -2.53 -8.19
C GLY A 146 -21.67 -2.04 -6.75
N LYS A 147 -22.55 -2.65 -5.96
CA LYS A 147 -22.80 -2.22 -4.56
C LYS A 147 -21.58 -2.45 -3.67
N SER A 148 -21.38 -1.52 -2.72
CA SER A 148 -20.33 -1.63 -1.71
C SER A 148 -20.59 -2.76 -0.72
N MET A 149 -19.53 -3.24 -0.03
CA MET A 149 -19.66 -4.32 0.96
C MET A 149 -20.65 -4.00 2.07
N GLY A 150 -20.76 -2.74 2.51
CA GLY A 150 -21.77 -2.33 3.50
C GLY A 150 -23.20 -2.54 3.01
N MET A 151 -23.47 -2.27 1.73
CA MET A 151 -24.78 -2.51 1.13
C MET A 151 -25.06 -4.00 0.92
N LEU A 152 -24.02 -4.81 0.62
CA LEU A 152 -24.15 -6.27 0.51
C LEU A 152 -24.47 -6.89 1.88
N ILE A 153 -23.81 -6.43 2.94
CA ILE A 153 -24.10 -6.88 4.30
C ILE A 153 -25.53 -6.53 4.69
N GLU A 154 -26.03 -5.34 4.32
CA GLU A 154 -27.44 -4.99 4.54
C GLU A 154 -28.39 -5.98 3.83
N LYS A 155 -28.08 -6.30 2.56
CA LYS A 155 -28.90 -7.20 1.75
C LYS A 155 -28.96 -8.62 2.31
N TYR A 156 -27.85 -9.16 2.82
CA TYR A 156 -27.76 -10.58 3.22
C TYR A 156 -27.88 -10.81 4.73
N ILE A 157 -27.51 -9.83 5.56
CA ILE A 157 -27.47 -9.96 7.02
C ILE A 157 -28.48 -9.01 7.68
N GLY A 158 -28.77 -7.87 7.03
CA GLY A 158 -29.74 -6.90 7.51
C GLY A 158 -29.11 -5.59 8.00
N LYS A 159 -30.00 -4.63 8.37
CA LYS A 159 -29.61 -3.25 8.73
C LYS A 159 -28.68 -3.17 9.95
N THR A 160 -28.86 -4.04 10.94
CA THR A 160 -28.00 -4.07 12.13
C THR A 160 -26.59 -4.51 11.78
N GLY A 161 -26.44 -5.54 10.93
CA GLY A 161 -25.14 -5.99 10.41
C GLY A 161 -24.41 -4.88 9.66
N ARG A 162 -25.10 -4.12 8.80
CA ARG A 162 -24.53 -2.95 8.13
C ARG A 162 -24.02 -1.90 9.12
N LYS A 163 -24.80 -1.52 10.13
CA LYS A 163 -24.39 -0.52 11.11
C LYS A 163 -23.14 -0.94 11.88
N LEU A 164 -23.09 -2.19 12.33
CA LEU A 164 -21.92 -2.74 13.05
C LEU A 164 -20.70 -2.79 12.15
N PHE A 165 -20.86 -3.24 10.89
CA PHE A 165 -19.76 -3.25 9.91
C PHE A 165 -19.24 -1.85 9.62
N MET A 166 -20.11 -0.87 9.41
CA MET A 166 -19.70 0.52 9.17
C MET A 166 -18.98 1.13 10.37
N LEU A 167 -19.45 0.84 11.60
CA LEU A 167 -18.76 1.28 12.81
C LEU A 167 -17.36 0.65 12.92
N PHE A 168 -17.24 -0.66 12.64
CA PHE A 168 -15.96 -1.35 12.61
C PHE A 168 -15.01 -0.73 11.58
N CYS A 169 -15.49 -0.53 10.34
CA CYS A 169 -14.68 0.09 9.28
C CYS A 169 -14.22 1.51 9.67
N TRP A 170 -15.10 2.29 10.29
CA TRP A 170 -14.77 3.65 10.73
C TRP A 170 -13.65 3.64 11.80
N LEU A 171 -13.80 2.84 12.85
CA LEU A 171 -12.79 2.71 13.90
C LEU A 171 -11.46 2.18 13.37
N PHE A 172 -11.52 1.15 12.50
CA PHE A 172 -10.34 0.57 11.87
C PHE A 172 -9.62 1.59 10.99
N THR A 173 -10.36 2.38 10.22
CA THR A 173 -9.78 3.44 9.36
C THR A 173 -9.07 4.49 10.19
N LEU A 174 -9.61 4.92 11.32
CA LEU A 174 -8.94 5.87 12.23
C LEU A 174 -7.59 5.31 12.73
N LEU A 175 -7.55 4.05 13.12
CA LEU A 175 -6.32 3.38 13.57
C LEU A 175 -5.29 3.31 12.44
N VAL A 176 -5.71 2.95 11.24
CA VAL A 176 -4.84 2.85 10.05
C VAL A 176 -4.28 4.24 9.68
N ILE A 177 -5.12 5.27 9.66
CA ILE A 177 -4.69 6.65 9.39
C ILE A 177 -3.65 7.10 10.42
N ALA A 178 -3.88 6.87 11.70
CA ALA A 178 -2.94 7.24 12.75
C ALA A 178 -1.60 6.53 12.58
N ALA A 179 -1.60 5.21 12.36
CA ALA A 179 -0.40 4.42 12.19
C ALA A 179 0.41 4.84 10.95
N PHE A 180 -0.25 5.03 9.81
CA PHE A 180 0.44 5.44 8.59
C PHE A 180 0.91 6.89 8.62
N THR A 181 0.15 7.79 9.25
CA THR A 181 0.59 9.17 9.46
C THR A 181 1.88 9.23 10.28
N ASP A 182 1.96 8.46 11.36
CA ASP A 182 3.16 8.37 12.18
C ASP A 182 4.36 7.79 11.42
N MET A 183 4.15 6.73 10.65
CA MET A 183 5.17 6.10 9.82
C MET A 183 5.71 7.06 8.75
N VAL A 184 4.83 7.71 8.00
CA VAL A 184 5.21 8.66 6.93
C VAL A 184 5.91 9.88 7.51
N ALA A 185 5.38 10.47 8.59
CA ALA A 185 6.01 11.57 9.27
C ALA A 185 7.39 11.21 9.85
N GLY A 186 7.56 9.96 10.32
CA GLY A 186 8.85 9.42 10.73
C GLY A 186 9.86 9.33 9.58
N THR A 187 9.41 8.87 8.41
CA THR A 187 10.25 8.76 7.20
C THR A 187 10.69 10.14 6.69
N PHE A 188 9.83 11.16 6.80
CA PHE A 188 10.13 12.53 6.34
C PHE A 188 10.84 13.37 7.39
N ASN A 189 10.98 12.88 8.63
CA ASN A 189 11.62 13.60 9.71
C ASN A 189 13.11 13.85 9.41
N ALA A 190 13.48 15.09 9.14
CA ALA A 190 14.86 15.46 8.85
C ALA A 190 15.78 15.38 10.09
N PHE A 191 15.21 15.36 11.29
CA PHE A 191 15.94 15.34 12.58
C PHE A 191 15.54 14.10 13.40
N PRO A 192 15.88 12.88 12.93
CA PRO A 192 15.55 11.66 13.66
C PRO A 192 16.32 11.60 14.99
N VAL A 193 15.81 10.82 15.93
CA VAL A 193 16.54 10.51 17.17
C VAL A 193 17.53 9.39 16.88
N ASP A 194 18.80 9.60 17.21
CA ASP A 194 19.81 8.57 17.10
C ASP A 194 19.49 7.40 18.05
N ALA A 195 19.35 6.20 17.50
CA ALA A 195 19.00 5.01 18.28
C ALA A 195 20.09 4.60 19.30
N ALA A 196 21.35 5.02 19.08
CA ALA A 196 22.47 4.69 19.94
C ALA A 196 22.60 5.66 21.13
N THR A 197 22.37 6.94 20.88
CA THR A 197 22.61 8.02 21.88
C THR A 197 21.32 8.55 22.51
N GLY A 198 20.15 8.28 21.89
CA GLY A 198 18.87 8.83 22.30
C GLY A 198 18.73 10.35 22.09
N ALA A 199 19.73 10.98 21.46
CA ALA A 199 19.74 12.41 21.20
C ALA A 199 19.16 12.73 19.81
N ALA A 200 18.49 13.86 19.66
CA ALA A 200 18.04 14.33 18.36
C ALA A 200 19.28 14.71 17.52
N VAL A 201 19.30 14.22 16.27
CA VAL A 201 20.34 14.60 15.31
C VAL A 201 20.21 16.08 15.00
N THR A 202 21.29 16.86 15.23
CA THR A 202 21.29 18.31 15.03
C THR A 202 21.43 18.73 13.57
N SER A 203 22.06 17.86 12.74
CA SER A 203 22.19 18.08 11.29
C SER A 203 21.05 17.39 10.54
N PRO A 204 20.41 18.06 9.56
CA PRO A 204 19.32 17.45 8.82
C PRO A 204 19.80 16.28 7.96
N VAL A 205 19.04 15.17 7.97
CA VAL A 205 19.32 13.99 7.13
C VAL A 205 18.80 14.26 5.72
N PHE A 206 19.72 14.33 4.75
CA PHE A 206 19.40 14.62 3.35
C PHE A 206 18.38 13.65 2.76
N ALA A 207 18.55 12.34 2.99
CA ALA A 207 17.65 11.32 2.43
C ALA A 207 16.19 11.53 2.84
N ASN A 208 15.95 11.88 4.12
CA ASN A 208 14.61 12.10 4.63
C ASN A 208 13.98 13.38 4.04
N GLY A 209 14.78 14.46 3.92
CA GLY A 209 14.36 15.69 3.29
C GLY A 209 14.06 15.52 1.79
N ALA A 210 14.89 14.77 1.08
CA ALA A 210 14.67 14.45 -0.33
C ALA A 210 13.41 13.58 -0.53
N ALA A 211 13.21 12.56 0.32
CA ALA A 211 12.00 11.73 0.30
C ALA A 211 10.73 12.55 0.52
N ALA A 212 10.77 13.50 1.44
CA ALA A 212 9.66 14.42 1.69
C ALA A 212 9.36 15.29 0.48
N SER A 213 10.39 15.90 -0.14
CA SER A 213 10.23 16.74 -1.34
C SER A 213 9.68 15.96 -2.51
N VAL A 214 10.21 14.76 -2.80
CA VAL A 214 9.73 13.88 -3.85
C VAL A 214 8.25 13.55 -3.62
N SER A 215 7.86 13.23 -2.39
CA SER A 215 6.47 12.86 -2.07
C SER A 215 5.50 14.06 -2.19
N MET A 216 5.92 15.27 -1.83
CA MET A 216 5.10 16.46 -2.03
C MET A 216 4.95 16.81 -3.50
N LEU A 217 6.03 16.74 -4.27
CA LEU A 217 5.99 16.93 -5.73
C LEU A 217 5.13 15.88 -6.43
N PHE A 218 5.13 14.63 -5.92
CA PHE A 218 4.28 13.56 -6.45
C PHE A 218 2.79 13.93 -6.43
N ILE A 219 2.32 14.53 -5.34
CA ILE A 219 0.94 14.99 -5.23
C ILE A 219 0.65 16.09 -6.26
N VAL A 220 1.55 17.06 -6.40
CA VAL A 220 1.40 18.17 -7.37
C VAL A 220 1.37 17.63 -8.81
N PHE A 221 2.29 16.75 -9.17
CA PHE A 221 2.33 16.18 -10.52
C PHE A 221 1.17 15.22 -10.80
N ALA A 222 0.64 14.53 -9.79
CA ALA A 222 -0.57 13.74 -9.94
C ALA A 222 -1.78 14.63 -10.28
N ILE A 223 -1.92 15.78 -9.62
CA ILE A 223 -2.98 16.76 -9.94
C ILE A 223 -2.80 17.33 -11.37
N ILE A 224 -1.56 17.67 -11.74
CA ILE A 224 -1.25 18.17 -13.09
C ILE A 224 -1.63 17.10 -14.13
N LEU A 225 -1.25 15.84 -13.92
CA LEU A 225 -1.64 14.74 -14.81
C LEU A 225 -3.15 14.61 -14.92
N GLY A 226 -3.89 14.68 -13.80
CA GLY A 226 -5.35 14.63 -13.76
C GLY A 226 -6.00 15.74 -14.60
N LEU A 227 -5.51 16.98 -14.45
CA LEU A 227 -5.99 18.13 -15.21
C LEU A 227 -5.67 18.01 -16.71
N VAL A 228 -4.47 17.55 -17.06
CA VAL A 228 -4.05 17.32 -18.45
C VAL A 228 -4.94 16.26 -19.09
N LEU A 229 -5.17 15.14 -18.41
CA LEU A 229 -6.01 14.05 -18.92
C LEU A 229 -7.46 14.52 -19.14
N LYS A 230 -8.01 15.32 -18.23
CA LYS A 230 -9.36 15.88 -18.38
C LYS A 230 -9.47 16.85 -19.56
N LYS A 231 -8.45 17.70 -19.77
CA LYS A 231 -8.47 18.74 -20.82
C LYS A 231 -8.24 18.16 -22.23
N THR A 232 -7.42 17.11 -22.34
CA THR A 232 -6.99 16.59 -23.63
C THR A 232 -7.92 15.48 -24.19
N GLY A 233 -8.91 15.03 -23.40
CA GLY A 233 -9.87 14.01 -23.83
C GLY A 233 -9.24 12.60 -23.97
N LYS A 234 -9.57 11.87 -25.04
CA LYS A 234 -9.09 10.50 -25.27
C LYS A 234 -7.62 10.47 -25.71
N ILE A 235 -6.69 10.41 -24.76
CA ILE A 235 -5.27 10.17 -25.03
C ILE A 235 -5.04 8.66 -25.18
N ASN A 236 -4.17 8.27 -26.12
CA ASN A 236 -3.71 6.90 -26.26
C ASN A 236 -3.02 6.44 -24.93
N GLU A 237 -3.34 5.24 -24.45
CA GLU A 237 -2.79 4.69 -23.19
C GLU A 237 -1.25 4.67 -23.19
N GLY A 238 -0.61 4.41 -24.32
CA GLY A 238 0.84 4.46 -24.42
C GLY A 238 1.41 5.87 -24.18
N LEU A 239 0.80 6.91 -24.75
CA LEU A 239 1.22 8.30 -24.54
C LEU A 239 0.99 8.74 -23.10
N LYS A 240 -0.14 8.33 -22.51
CA LYS A 240 -0.45 8.56 -21.10
C LYS A 240 0.63 7.96 -20.18
N GLY A 241 1.09 6.73 -20.48
CA GLY A 241 2.17 6.08 -19.76
C GLY A 241 3.51 6.83 -19.88
N VAL A 242 3.87 7.27 -21.09
CA VAL A 242 5.11 8.04 -21.32
C VAL A 242 5.09 9.36 -20.53
N ILE A 243 3.96 10.08 -20.53
CA ILE A 243 3.79 11.32 -19.76
C ILE A 243 3.95 11.04 -18.26
N ALA A 244 3.34 9.98 -17.75
CA ALA A 244 3.43 9.61 -16.33
C ALA A 244 4.89 9.29 -15.93
N VAL A 245 5.61 8.51 -16.73
CA VAL A 245 7.03 8.18 -16.46
C VAL A 245 7.90 9.44 -16.55
N ALA A 246 7.69 10.31 -17.54
CA ALA A 246 8.43 11.57 -17.64
C ALA A 246 8.21 12.46 -16.40
N LEU A 247 6.97 12.59 -15.94
CA LEU A 247 6.66 13.34 -14.72
C LEU A 247 7.33 12.73 -13.48
N ILE A 248 7.38 11.40 -13.36
CA ILE A 248 8.09 10.71 -12.27
C ILE A 248 9.58 11.05 -12.31
N VAL A 249 10.24 10.97 -13.47
CA VAL A 249 11.67 11.29 -13.58
C VAL A 249 11.95 12.74 -13.22
N ILE A 250 11.15 13.68 -13.72
CA ILE A 250 11.27 15.11 -13.38
C ILE A 250 11.10 15.35 -11.89
N MET A 251 10.11 14.70 -11.28
CA MET A 251 9.83 14.80 -9.84
C MET A 251 11.02 14.33 -9.01
N PHE A 252 11.62 13.18 -9.36
CA PHE A 252 12.82 12.69 -8.68
C PHE A 252 14.00 13.65 -8.84
N ALA A 253 14.24 14.13 -10.05
CA ALA A 253 15.32 15.08 -10.32
C ALA A 253 15.16 16.35 -9.45
N ILE A 254 13.98 16.98 -9.47
CA ILE A 254 13.72 18.18 -8.66
C ILE A 254 13.80 17.88 -7.16
N GLY A 255 13.14 16.79 -6.69
CA GLY A 255 13.07 16.48 -5.27
C GLY A 255 14.41 16.13 -4.63
N MET A 256 15.33 15.55 -5.40
CA MET A 256 16.71 15.31 -4.95
C MET A 256 17.54 16.59 -4.84
N HIS A 257 17.25 17.62 -5.63
CA HIS A 257 17.98 18.89 -5.56
C HIS A 257 17.39 19.89 -4.57
N LEU A 258 16.12 19.73 -4.18
CA LEU A 258 15.40 20.65 -3.29
C LEU A 258 14.85 19.91 -2.06
N PRO A 259 15.70 19.41 -1.14
CA PRO A 259 15.23 18.70 0.04
C PRO A 259 14.49 19.63 1.01
N ILE A 260 13.34 19.19 1.53
CA ILE A 260 12.56 19.93 2.53
C ILE A 260 12.89 19.35 3.91
N TYR A 261 13.44 20.19 4.78
CA TYR A 261 13.81 19.80 6.14
C TYR A 261 12.77 20.28 7.15
N ALA A 262 12.03 19.34 7.75
CA ALA A 262 11.08 19.64 8.80
C ALA A 262 11.10 18.55 9.88
N THR A 263 10.56 18.87 11.05
CA THR A 263 10.44 17.96 12.18
C THR A 263 9.24 17.01 11.99
N LYS A 264 9.24 15.87 12.68
CA LYS A 264 8.13 14.90 12.67
C LYS A 264 6.79 15.56 12.98
N SER A 265 6.73 16.44 13.98
CA SER A 265 5.49 17.14 14.36
C SER A 265 4.95 18.05 13.26
N ALA A 266 5.84 18.78 12.55
CA ALA A 266 5.45 19.59 11.42
C ALA A 266 4.88 18.74 10.27
N TRP A 267 5.51 17.59 10.00
CA TRP A 267 5.02 16.65 8.98
C TRP A 267 3.66 16.05 9.33
N ILE A 268 3.41 15.71 10.60
CA ILE A 268 2.07 15.24 11.03
C ILE A 268 1.01 16.31 10.70
N GLY A 269 1.29 17.61 11.00
CA GLY A 269 0.38 18.70 10.67
C GLY A 269 0.12 18.82 9.16
N ILE A 270 1.16 18.78 8.33
CA ILE A 270 1.07 18.84 6.86
C ILE A 270 0.27 17.67 6.32
N ILE A 271 0.53 16.46 6.80
CA ILE A 271 -0.19 15.24 6.39
C ILE A 271 -1.68 15.33 6.76
N MET A 272 -2.01 15.84 7.95
CA MET A 272 -3.41 16.01 8.36
C MET A 272 -4.16 16.98 7.45
N VAL A 273 -3.55 18.10 7.08
CA VAL A 273 -4.13 19.05 6.11
C VAL A 273 -4.30 18.36 4.74
N TYR A 274 -3.30 17.62 4.29
CA TYR A 274 -3.38 16.86 3.04
C TYR A 274 -4.51 15.83 3.06
N LEU A 275 -4.67 15.06 4.13
CA LEU A 275 -5.74 14.07 4.28
C LEU A 275 -7.13 14.73 4.21
N PHE A 276 -7.28 15.88 4.87
CA PHE A 276 -8.53 16.65 4.78
C PHE A 276 -8.81 17.09 3.34
N LEU A 277 -7.86 17.70 2.66
CA LEU A 277 -8.00 18.11 1.27
C LEU A 277 -8.29 16.93 0.35
N ALA A 278 -7.57 15.81 0.52
CA ALA A 278 -7.74 14.60 -0.29
C ALA A 278 -9.12 13.97 -0.11
N SER A 279 -9.75 14.12 1.07
CA SER A 279 -11.10 13.59 1.32
C SER A 279 -12.21 14.40 0.63
N VAL A 280 -11.96 15.68 0.32
CA VAL A 280 -12.93 16.59 -0.31
C VAL A 280 -12.75 16.63 -1.83
N LEU A 281 -11.54 16.40 -2.33
CA LEU A 281 -11.24 16.46 -3.76
C LEU A 281 -11.86 15.28 -4.52
N PRO A 282 -12.38 15.51 -5.74
CA PRO A 282 -12.94 14.44 -6.56
C PRO A 282 -11.87 13.42 -6.97
N MET A 283 -12.26 12.13 -7.03
CA MET A 283 -11.37 11.00 -7.30
C MET A 283 -10.59 11.14 -8.62
N TRP A 284 -11.21 11.68 -9.67
CA TRP A 284 -10.57 11.87 -10.97
C TRP A 284 -9.41 12.87 -10.94
N LEU A 285 -9.42 13.81 -10.00
CA LEU A 285 -8.41 14.87 -9.91
C LEU A 285 -7.13 14.40 -9.20
N LEU A 286 -7.29 13.67 -8.08
CA LEU A 286 -6.17 13.30 -7.22
C LEU A 286 -5.92 11.78 -7.21
N MET A 287 -6.94 10.97 -6.90
CA MET A 287 -6.77 9.55 -6.62
C MET A 287 -6.37 8.76 -7.88
N GLN A 288 -7.13 8.87 -8.95
CA GLN A 288 -6.88 8.11 -10.19
C GLN A 288 -5.51 8.41 -10.82
N PRO A 289 -5.11 9.68 -11.04
CA PRO A 289 -3.79 9.98 -11.63
C PRO A 289 -2.64 9.58 -10.70
N ARG A 290 -2.82 9.75 -9.38
CA ARG A 290 -1.85 9.33 -8.38
C ARG A 290 -1.63 7.83 -8.43
N ASP A 291 -2.68 7.03 -8.42
CA ASP A 291 -2.60 5.57 -8.42
C ASP A 291 -2.00 5.06 -9.75
N TYR A 292 -2.32 5.72 -10.85
CA TYR A 292 -1.70 5.45 -12.14
C TYR A 292 -0.18 5.66 -12.12
N MET A 293 0.30 6.78 -11.60
CA MET A 293 1.73 7.06 -11.44
C MET A 293 2.38 6.10 -10.42
N THR A 294 1.72 5.82 -9.29
CA THR A 294 2.21 4.89 -8.27
C THR A 294 2.47 3.51 -8.83
N THR A 295 1.63 3.03 -9.75
CA THR A 295 1.82 1.73 -10.40
C THR A 295 3.14 1.66 -11.17
N TYR A 296 3.52 2.71 -11.90
CA TYR A 296 4.83 2.76 -12.58
C TYR A 296 6.00 2.81 -11.59
N MET A 297 5.85 3.53 -10.47
CA MET A 297 6.86 3.55 -9.41
C MET A 297 7.04 2.16 -8.78
N LEU A 298 5.94 1.48 -8.47
CA LEU A 298 5.97 0.13 -7.88
C LEU A 298 6.58 -0.89 -8.85
N LEU A 299 6.20 -0.85 -10.12
CA LEU A 299 6.80 -1.71 -11.15
C LEU A 299 8.29 -1.42 -11.32
N GLY A 300 8.68 -0.14 -11.35
CA GLY A 300 10.08 0.27 -11.40
C GLY A 300 10.88 -0.21 -10.18
N MET A 301 10.28 -0.16 -8.99
CA MET A 301 10.90 -0.67 -7.76
C MET A 301 11.07 -2.19 -7.80
N ILE A 302 10.07 -2.94 -8.30
CA ILE A 302 10.16 -4.40 -8.46
C ILE A 302 11.27 -4.76 -9.46
N ILE A 303 11.31 -4.08 -10.62
CA ILE A 303 12.35 -4.30 -11.63
C ILE A 303 13.73 -3.98 -11.04
N GLY A 304 13.87 -2.84 -10.36
CA GLY A 304 15.11 -2.44 -9.70
C GLY A 304 15.58 -3.46 -8.66
N ALA A 305 14.66 -4.01 -7.87
CA ALA A 305 14.98 -5.06 -6.88
C ALA A 305 15.38 -6.40 -7.50
N VAL A 306 14.99 -6.69 -8.74
CA VAL A 306 15.40 -7.90 -9.46
C VAL A 306 16.77 -7.72 -10.12
N VAL A 307 17.09 -6.51 -10.58
CA VAL A 307 18.35 -6.18 -11.29
C VAL A 307 19.49 -5.90 -10.30
N GLY A 308 19.22 -5.26 -9.14
CA GLY A 308 20.21 -4.91 -8.11
C GLY A 308 20.42 -6.01 -7.10
#